data_75ba3514c70cf42ca2abe21b05bb0231
#
_entry.id   75ba3514c70cf42ca2abe21b05bb0231
#
_cell.length_a   1.000
_cell.length_b   1.000
_cell.length_c   1.000
_cell.angle_alpha   90.00
_cell.angle_beta   90.00
_cell.angle_gamma   90.00
#
_symmetry.space_group_name_H-M   'P 1'
#
loop_
_entity.id
_entity.type
_entity.pdbx_description
1 polymer ?
#
loop_
_entity_poly.entity_id
_entity_poly.type
_entity_poly.pdbx_seq_one_letter_code
_entity_poly.pdbx_strand_id
1 'polypeptide(L)'
;MKPTGYFLIKSGHLIDAAQDWDFRSDVLIKNGEITVSGCNIDEDSLEQGFTTIDASGLVVSPGFIDIHAHLREPGFEYKETIASGTKAAAKGGFTTISCMPNTDPPIDNVSVVNFIHDRARSDGVVRVLPIGCVTKGRLGKELADMEEMASACLLYTSDAADD
;
A
#
# COMPACT_ATOMS: atom_id res chain seq x y z
N MET A 1 4.16 -3.18 -11.58
CA MET A 1 5.14 -4.23 -11.94
C MET A 1 5.13 -5.26 -10.82
N LYS A 2 4.82 -6.55 -11.09
CA LYS A 2 5.02 -7.56 -10.05
C LYS A 2 6.52 -7.65 -9.76
N PRO A 3 6.96 -7.65 -8.50
CA PRO A 3 8.38 -7.82 -8.20
C PRO A 3 8.83 -9.18 -8.73
N THR A 4 9.78 -9.15 -9.66
CA THR A 4 10.46 -10.36 -10.11
C THR A 4 11.57 -10.63 -9.09
N GLY A 5 11.26 -11.42 -8.08
CA GLY A 5 12.23 -11.79 -7.05
C GLY A 5 11.92 -13.15 -6.49
N TYR A 6 12.98 -13.86 -6.16
CA TYR A 6 12.92 -15.14 -5.50
C TYR A 6 13.66 -14.98 -4.17
N PHE A 7 12.91 -15.04 -3.07
CA PHE A 7 13.42 -14.76 -1.74
C PHE A 7 13.08 -15.90 -0.78
N LEU A 8 14.04 -16.27 0.04
CA LEU A 8 13.86 -17.16 1.16
C LEU A 8 14.09 -16.35 2.44
N ILE A 9 13.05 -16.14 3.23
CA ILE A 9 13.13 -15.53 4.56
C ILE A 9 13.26 -16.67 5.55
N LYS A 10 14.35 -16.71 6.33
CA LYS A 10 14.67 -17.80 7.26
C LYS A 10 14.49 -17.42 8.70
N SER A 11 13.98 -18.37 9.48
CA SER A 11 13.94 -18.34 10.94
C SER A 11 13.14 -17.19 11.55
N GLY A 12 12.23 -16.59 10.76
CA GLY A 12 11.40 -15.48 11.21
C GLY A 12 10.30 -15.93 12.19
N HIS A 13 9.89 -15.06 13.08
CA HIS A 13 8.68 -15.22 13.87
C HIS A 13 7.50 -14.68 13.06
N LEU A 14 6.71 -15.57 12.45
CA LEU A 14 5.57 -15.18 11.62
C LEU A 14 4.39 -14.76 12.51
N ILE A 15 3.87 -13.58 12.25
CA ILE A 15 2.65 -13.06 12.90
C ILE A 15 1.68 -12.61 11.82
N ASP A 16 0.54 -13.28 11.71
CA ASP A 16 -0.57 -12.90 10.82
C ASP A 16 -1.90 -13.20 11.50
N ALA A 17 -2.56 -12.17 12.02
CA ALA A 17 -3.84 -12.32 12.71
C ALA A 17 -4.98 -12.83 11.78
N ALA A 18 -4.90 -12.59 10.47
CA ALA A 18 -5.91 -13.08 9.53
C ALA A 18 -5.83 -14.59 9.30
N GLN A 19 -4.65 -15.17 9.52
CA GLN A 19 -4.38 -16.60 9.38
C GLN A 19 -4.26 -17.31 10.73
N ASP A 20 -4.40 -16.58 11.84
CA ASP A 20 -4.14 -17.09 13.21
C ASP A 20 -2.70 -17.66 13.36
N TRP A 21 -1.73 -16.98 12.75
CA TRP A 21 -0.33 -17.37 12.79
C TRP A 21 0.44 -16.63 13.87
N ASP A 22 1.11 -17.37 14.71
CA ASP A 22 2.05 -16.89 15.74
C ASP A 22 3.08 -17.99 16.03
N PHE A 23 4.03 -18.19 15.09
CA PHE A 23 5.04 -19.26 15.17
C PHE A 23 6.30 -18.93 14.38
N ARG A 24 7.39 -19.64 14.64
CA ARG A 24 8.64 -19.52 13.86
C ARG A 24 8.58 -20.40 12.62
N SER A 25 8.96 -19.80 11.49
CA SER A 25 8.98 -20.51 10.20
C SER A 25 9.89 -19.82 9.19
N ASP A 26 10.18 -20.53 8.10
CA ASP A 26 10.73 -19.98 6.89
C ASP A 26 9.59 -19.61 5.92
N VAL A 27 9.81 -18.62 5.06
CA VAL A 27 8.87 -18.20 4.03
C VAL A 27 9.58 -18.07 2.69
N LEU A 28 9.05 -18.77 1.70
CA LEU A 28 9.53 -18.69 0.33
C LEU A 28 8.60 -17.79 -0.50
N ILE A 29 9.19 -16.78 -1.13
CA ILE A 29 8.48 -15.84 -2.00
C ILE A 29 9.03 -15.99 -3.42
N LYS A 30 8.16 -16.28 -4.39
CA LYS A 30 8.51 -16.38 -5.80
C LYS A 30 7.57 -15.51 -6.63
N ASN A 31 8.14 -14.60 -7.42
CA ASN A 31 7.37 -13.70 -8.28
C ASN A 31 6.28 -12.87 -7.55
N GLY A 32 6.57 -12.46 -6.31
CA GLY A 32 5.66 -11.67 -5.49
C GLY A 32 4.53 -12.47 -4.83
N GLU A 33 4.64 -13.80 -4.80
CA GLU A 33 3.67 -14.67 -4.14
C GLU A 33 4.38 -15.56 -3.10
N ILE A 34 3.76 -15.73 -1.93
CA ILE A 34 4.21 -16.69 -0.93
C ILE A 34 3.86 -18.09 -1.46
N THR A 35 4.89 -18.90 -1.71
CA THR A 35 4.71 -20.24 -2.30
C THR A 35 4.81 -21.36 -1.28
N VAL A 36 5.62 -21.17 -0.26
CA VAL A 36 5.83 -22.14 0.82
C VAL A 36 6.01 -21.42 2.14
N SER A 37 5.39 -21.93 3.18
CA SER A 37 5.71 -21.61 4.58
C SER A 37 5.90 -22.92 5.32
N GLY A 38 7.00 -23.05 6.07
CA GLY A 38 7.32 -24.28 6.79
C GLY A 38 8.67 -24.15 7.49
N CYS A 39 8.87 -24.94 8.54
CA CYS A 39 10.15 -24.95 9.22
C CYS A 39 11.23 -25.66 8.39
N ASN A 40 12.40 -25.06 8.32
CA ASN A 40 13.60 -25.61 7.69
C ASN A 40 13.40 -25.95 6.19
N ILE A 41 13.07 -24.96 5.39
CA ILE A 41 13.07 -25.11 3.94
C ILE A 41 14.50 -25.46 3.50
N ASP A 42 14.64 -26.63 2.85
CA ASP A 42 15.91 -27.10 2.32
C ASP A 42 16.31 -26.28 1.09
N GLU A 43 17.38 -25.50 1.25
CA GLU A 43 17.89 -24.63 0.18
C GLU A 43 18.40 -25.41 -1.04
N ASP A 44 18.92 -26.60 -0.83
CA ASP A 44 19.43 -27.47 -1.90
C ASP A 44 18.30 -28.03 -2.79
N SER A 45 17.06 -28.03 -2.27
CA SER A 45 15.87 -28.41 -3.03
C SER A 45 15.27 -27.26 -3.87
N LEU A 46 15.75 -26.02 -3.68
CA LEU A 46 15.22 -24.84 -4.36
C LEU A 46 15.91 -24.60 -5.71
N GLU A 47 15.16 -24.01 -6.65
CA GLU A 47 15.76 -23.49 -7.88
C GLU A 47 16.79 -22.42 -7.56
N GLN A 48 17.90 -22.39 -8.27
CA GLN A 48 18.94 -21.40 -8.08
C GLN A 48 18.46 -19.97 -8.34
N GLY A 49 19.10 -18.99 -7.70
CA GLY A 49 18.87 -17.57 -7.94
C GLY A 49 17.94 -16.89 -6.94
N PHE A 50 17.66 -17.51 -5.78
CA PHE A 50 16.99 -16.85 -4.67
C PHE A 50 17.95 -16.02 -3.81
N THR A 51 17.40 -15.03 -3.12
CA THR A 51 18.12 -14.25 -2.10
C THR A 51 17.64 -14.68 -0.74
N THR A 52 18.56 -15.11 0.12
CA THR A 52 18.25 -15.46 1.52
C THR A 52 18.28 -14.21 2.39
N ILE A 53 17.23 -14.06 3.21
CA ILE A 53 17.10 -13.03 4.24
C ILE A 53 17.05 -13.74 5.60
N ASP A 54 18.06 -13.55 6.42
CA ASP A 54 18.06 -14.06 7.80
C ASP A 54 17.14 -13.15 8.65
N ALA A 55 16.02 -13.73 9.10
CA ALA A 55 15.05 -13.09 9.99
C ALA A 55 15.13 -13.64 11.42
N SER A 56 16.25 -14.25 11.81
CA SER A 56 16.46 -14.76 13.18
C SER A 56 16.28 -13.65 14.21
N GLY A 57 15.34 -13.84 15.14
CA GLY A 57 15.00 -12.83 16.15
C GLY A 57 14.12 -11.68 15.67
N LEU A 58 13.72 -11.67 14.39
CA LEU A 58 12.82 -10.69 13.83
C LEU A 58 11.40 -11.23 13.69
N VAL A 59 10.44 -10.30 13.66
CA VAL A 59 9.04 -10.58 13.30
C VAL A 59 8.87 -10.42 11.79
N VAL A 60 8.18 -11.37 11.20
CA VAL A 60 7.74 -11.33 9.80
C VAL A 60 6.21 -11.29 9.79
N SER A 61 5.66 -10.21 9.27
CA SER A 61 4.22 -10.00 9.20
C SER A 61 3.80 -9.52 7.81
N PRO A 62 2.50 -9.55 7.47
CA PRO A 62 1.98 -8.77 6.35
C PRO A 62 2.40 -7.31 6.47
N GLY A 63 2.62 -6.65 5.32
CA GLY A 63 2.91 -5.23 5.31
C GLY A 63 1.79 -4.41 5.92
N PHE A 64 2.13 -3.33 6.62
CA PHE A 64 1.14 -2.46 7.25
C PHE A 64 0.29 -1.73 6.21
N ILE A 65 -0.94 -1.40 6.59
CA ILE A 65 -1.88 -0.61 5.78
C ILE A 65 -2.21 0.66 6.57
N ASP A 66 -1.97 1.81 5.95
CA ASP A 66 -2.38 3.11 6.49
C ASP A 66 -3.61 3.59 5.74
N ILE A 67 -4.72 3.75 6.44
CA ILE A 67 -5.99 4.19 5.85
C ILE A 67 -6.18 5.71 5.88
N HIS A 68 -5.17 6.49 6.33
CA HIS A 68 -5.27 7.94 6.48
C HIS A 68 -3.90 8.61 6.24
N ALA A 69 -3.52 8.79 4.98
CA ALA A 69 -2.27 9.44 4.61
C ALA A 69 -2.50 10.65 3.70
N HIS A 70 -1.74 11.74 3.91
CA HIS A 70 -1.83 12.93 3.09
C HIS A 70 -0.69 12.98 2.08
N LEU A 71 -0.95 12.62 0.82
CA LEU A 71 0.05 12.66 -0.25
C LEU A 71 0.12 14.02 -0.95
N ARG A 72 -0.87 14.90 -0.74
CA ARG A 72 -0.88 16.30 -1.16
C ARG A 72 -0.79 16.56 -2.66
N GLU A 73 -0.55 15.58 -3.48
CA GLU A 73 -0.52 15.64 -4.94
C GLU A 73 -1.84 15.07 -5.50
N PRO A 74 -2.52 15.83 -6.40
CA PRO A 74 -2.10 17.10 -7.03
C PRO A 74 -2.27 18.34 -6.16
N GLY A 75 -1.55 19.41 -6.52
CA GLY A 75 -1.79 20.81 -6.12
C GLY A 75 -0.96 21.32 -4.93
N PHE A 76 -0.43 20.42 -4.09
CA PHE A 76 0.38 20.80 -2.94
C PHE A 76 1.70 20.04 -2.89
N GLU A 77 2.31 19.81 -4.06
CA GLU A 77 3.55 19.04 -4.23
C GLU A 77 4.74 19.60 -3.45
N TYR A 78 4.67 20.87 -3.08
CA TYR A 78 5.68 21.52 -2.21
C TYR A 78 5.62 21.03 -0.75
N LYS A 79 4.52 20.38 -0.35
CA LYS A 79 4.37 19.77 0.99
C LYS A 79 4.73 18.29 0.96
N GLU A 80 4.21 17.56 -0.02
CA GLU A 80 4.41 16.13 -0.19
C GLU A 80 4.05 15.73 -1.62
N THR A 81 4.66 14.67 -2.13
CA THR A 81 4.33 14.06 -3.42
C THR A 81 4.00 12.57 -3.23
N ILE A 82 3.32 11.99 -4.21
CA ILE A 82 3.08 10.53 -4.23
C ILE A 82 4.42 9.78 -4.19
N ALA A 83 5.43 10.26 -4.91
CA ALA A 83 6.76 9.65 -4.92
C ALA A 83 7.44 9.65 -3.55
N SER A 84 7.43 10.78 -2.83
CA SER A 84 8.11 10.91 -1.53
C SER A 84 7.31 10.25 -0.41
N GLY A 85 6.00 10.46 -0.36
CA GLY A 85 5.14 9.86 0.65
C GLY A 85 5.10 8.33 0.58
N THR A 86 5.07 7.76 -0.63
CA THR A 86 5.13 6.29 -0.78
C THR A 86 6.48 5.71 -0.38
N LYS A 87 7.60 6.44 -0.59
CA LYS A 87 8.93 6.03 -0.09
C LYS A 87 9.00 6.08 1.44
N ALA A 88 8.41 7.11 2.05
CA ALA A 88 8.33 7.21 3.51
C ALA A 88 7.50 6.05 4.09
N ALA A 89 6.35 5.75 3.47
CA ALA A 89 5.51 4.62 3.83
C ALA A 89 6.27 3.28 3.74
N ALA A 90 6.94 3.02 2.62
CA ALA A 90 7.75 1.81 2.44
C ALA A 90 8.82 1.67 3.51
N LYS A 91 9.51 2.77 3.86
CA LYS A 91 10.51 2.78 4.94
C LYS A 91 9.90 2.47 6.31
N GLY A 92 8.63 2.81 6.53
CA GLY A 92 7.88 2.49 7.74
C GLY A 92 7.29 1.07 7.76
N GLY A 93 7.46 0.28 6.68
CA GLY A 93 6.88 -1.07 6.57
C GLY A 93 5.44 -1.08 6.06
N PHE A 94 4.92 0.05 5.59
CA PHE A 94 3.62 0.12 4.96
C PHE A 94 3.71 -0.30 3.49
N THR A 95 2.82 -1.19 3.08
CA THR A 95 2.73 -1.69 1.70
C THR A 95 1.53 -1.11 0.95
N THR A 96 0.60 -0.54 1.69
CA THR A 96 -0.60 0.13 1.16
C THR A 96 -0.93 1.35 1.99
N ILE A 97 -1.24 2.45 1.33
CA ILE A 97 -1.69 3.69 1.99
C ILE A 97 -2.92 4.24 1.28
N SER A 98 -3.84 4.82 2.05
CA SER A 98 -5.00 5.51 1.49
C SER A 98 -4.75 7.02 1.47
N CYS A 99 -4.88 7.61 0.28
CA CYS A 99 -4.66 9.03 0.06
C CYS A 99 -5.92 9.82 0.40
N MET A 100 -5.83 10.72 1.39
CA MET A 100 -6.91 11.62 1.77
C MET A 100 -7.24 12.62 0.66
N PRO A 101 -8.52 13.06 0.54
CA PRO A 101 -9.01 13.80 -0.62
C PRO A 101 -8.69 15.31 -0.62
N ASN A 102 -7.93 15.81 0.34
CA ASN A 102 -7.58 17.22 0.49
C ASN A 102 -6.42 17.67 -0.40
N THR A 103 -6.52 17.37 -1.67
CA THR A 103 -5.67 17.79 -2.77
C THR A 103 -6.24 19.05 -3.47
N ASP A 104 -5.58 19.58 -4.48
CA ASP A 104 -6.07 20.67 -5.32
C ASP A 104 -5.85 20.35 -6.81
N PRO A 105 -6.91 20.03 -7.57
CA PRO A 105 -8.31 19.89 -7.11
C PRO A 105 -8.51 18.74 -6.13
N PRO A 106 -9.58 18.81 -5.29
CA PRO A 106 -9.92 17.73 -4.37
C PRO A 106 -10.36 16.47 -5.13
N ILE A 107 -10.30 15.30 -4.46
CA ILE A 107 -10.68 14.04 -5.08
C ILE A 107 -12.22 13.91 -5.08
N ASP A 108 -12.90 14.66 -5.92
CA ASP A 108 -14.36 14.72 -6.02
C ASP A 108 -14.93 14.23 -7.35
N ASN A 109 -14.05 13.75 -8.23
CA ASN A 109 -14.41 13.20 -9.54
C ASN A 109 -13.39 12.14 -10.00
N VAL A 110 -13.79 11.33 -10.98
CA VAL A 110 -12.99 10.22 -11.49
C VAL A 110 -11.67 10.64 -12.14
N SER A 111 -11.60 11.85 -12.70
CA SER A 111 -10.40 12.33 -13.37
C SER A 111 -9.26 12.53 -12.39
N VAL A 112 -9.54 13.08 -11.19
CA VAL A 112 -8.54 13.22 -10.12
C VAL A 112 -8.13 11.87 -9.56
N VAL A 113 -9.09 10.93 -9.40
CA VAL A 113 -8.80 9.55 -9.00
C VAL A 113 -7.82 8.89 -9.97
N ASN A 114 -8.10 8.99 -11.27
CA ASN A 114 -7.24 8.42 -12.32
C ASN A 114 -5.85 9.05 -12.32
N PHE A 115 -5.76 10.37 -12.15
CA PHE A 115 -4.48 11.06 -12.03
C PHE A 115 -3.63 10.46 -10.90
N ILE A 116 -4.21 10.28 -9.71
CA ILE A 116 -3.49 9.70 -8.56
C ILE A 116 -3.05 8.26 -8.85
N HIS A 117 -3.91 7.45 -9.46
CA HIS A 117 -3.53 6.10 -9.86
C HIS A 117 -2.38 6.07 -10.87
N ASP A 118 -2.39 6.96 -11.86
CA ASP A 118 -1.34 7.03 -12.86
C ASP A 118 -0.02 7.50 -12.24
N ARG A 119 -0.05 8.51 -11.37
CA ARG A 119 1.13 8.94 -10.62
C ARG A 119 1.65 7.84 -9.68
N ALA A 120 0.75 7.15 -8.98
CA ALA A 120 1.16 6.04 -8.13
C ALA A 120 1.78 4.87 -8.91
N ARG A 121 1.33 4.60 -10.14
CA ARG A 121 1.94 3.58 -11.01
C ARG A 121 3.30 3.99 -11.54
N SER A 122 3.50 5.28 -11.85
CA SER A 122 4.78 5.77 -12.42
C SER A 122 5.84 5.99 -11.35
N ASP A 123 5.47 6.59 -10.22
CA ASP A 123 6.41 7.15 -9.26
C ASP A 123 6.29 6.54 -7.86
N GLY A 124 5.17 5.88 -7.57
CA GLY A 124 4.92 5.25 -6.27
C GLY A 124 5.70 3.94 -6.08
N VAL A 125 6.06 3.64 -4.83
CA VAL A 125 6.76 2.39 -4.46
C VAL A 125 5.91 1.47 -3.59
N VAL A 126 4.75 1.95 -3.10
CA VAL A 126 3.72 1.15 -2.42
C VAL A 126 2.37 1.37 -3.09
N ARG A 127 1.39 0.54 -2.75
CA ARG A 127 0.04 0.68 -3.27
C ARG A 127 -0.62 1.93 -2.70
N VAL A 128 -1.22 2.76 -3.57
CA VAL A 128 -1.98 3.95 -3.20
C VAL A 128 -3.44 3.73 -3.56
N LEU A 129 -4.33 3.97 -2.60
CA LEU A 129 -5.76 3.85 -2.74
C LEU A 129 -6.41 5.22 -2.47
N PRO A 130 -6.92 5.94 -3.48
CA PRO A 130 -7.57 7.22 -3.28
C PRO A 130 -8.84 7.11 -2.44
N ILE A 131 -9.06 8.10 -1.57
CA ILE A 131 -10.32 8.33 -0.86
C ILE A 131 -11.02 9.51 -1.53
N GLY A 132 -12.28 9.33 -1.91
CA GLY A 132 -13.08 10.37 -2.55
C GLY A 132 -13.75 11.31 -1.54
N CYS A 133 -14.00 12.54 -1.94
CA CYS A 133 -14.85 13.47 -1.20
C CYS A 133 -16.31 13.05 -1.27
N VAL A 134 -17.07 13.32 -0.22
CA VAL A 134 -18.55 13.19 -0.25
C VAL A 134 -19.19 14.32 -1.04
N THR A 135 -18.63 15.53 -0.98
CA THR A 135 -19.19 16.70 -1.67
C THR A 135 -18.18 17.31 -2.64
N LYS A 136 -18.71 17.94 -3.71
CA LYS A 136 -17.92 18.66 -4.72
C LYS A 136 -17.15 19.81 -4.06
N GLY A 137 -15.87 19.89 -4.37
CA GLY A 137 -14.98 20.92 -3.82
C GLY A 137 -14.83 20.90 -2.29
N ARG A 138 -15.33 19.86 -1.62
CA ARG A 138 -15.38 19.77 -0.14
C ARG A 138 -16.22 20.90 0.49
N LEU A 139 -17.26 21.35 -0.19
CA LEU A 139 -18.03 22.52 0.23
C LEU A 139 -19.28 22.21 1.05
N GLY A 140 -19.62 20.93 1.26
CA GLY A 140 -20.81 20.52 2.00
C GLY A 140 -22.14 20.89 1.32
N LYS A 141 -22.16 21.16 0.00
CA LYS A 141 -23.33 21.70 -0.70
C LYS A 141 -23.93 20.75 -1.72
N GLU A 142 -23.10 20.08 -2.49
CA GLU A 142 -23.50 19.21 -3.59
C GLU A 142 -22.71 17.91 -3.50
N LEU A 143 -23.37 16.77 -3.67
CA LEU A 143 -22.70 15.47 -3.64
C LEU A 143 -21.71 15.33 -4.81
N ALA A 144 -20.56 14.75 -4.54
CA ALA A 144 -19.62 14.35 -5.57
C ALA A 144 -20.20 13.21 -6.42
N ASP A 145 -19.60 12.95 -7.57
CA ASP A 145 -20.04 11.91 -8.50
C ASP A 145 -19.60 10.51 -8.00
N MET A 146 -20.12 10.13 -6.81
CA MET A 146 -19.69 8.92 -6.09
C MET A 146 -19.94 7.64 -6.89
N GLU A 147 -21.02 7.58 -7.68
CA GLU A 147 -21.33 6.43 -8.53
C GLU A 147 -20.23 6.20 -9.56
N GLU A 148 -19.77 7.26 -10.23
CA GLU A 148 -18.69 7.19 -11.21
C GLU A 148 -17.34 6.84 -10.56
N MET A 149 -17.07 7.40 -9.36
CA MET A 149 -15.85 7.12 -8.61
C MET A 149 -15.84 5.76 -7.93
N ALA A 150 -16.99 5.13 -7.67
CA ALA A 150 -17.10 3.92 -6.84
C ALA A 150 -16.24 2.74 -7.32
N SER A 151 -16.00 2.64 -8.61
CA SER A 151 -15.14 1.59 -9.18
C SER A 151 -13.64 1.85 -9.01
N ALA A 152 -13.25 3.08 -8.66
CA ALA A 152 -11.87 3.54 -8.63
C ALA A 152 -11.39 4.02 -7.26
N CYS A 153 -12.29 4.43 -6.36
CA CYS A 153 -12.01 4.88 -5.00
C CYS A 153 -12.15 3.75 -3.98
N LEU A 154 -11.33 3.80 -2.91
CA LEU A 154 -11.46 2.87 -1.79
C LEU A 154 -12.64 3.22 -0.86
N LEU A 155 -12.73 4.49 -0.47
CA LEU A 155 -13.67 5.02 0.52
C LEU A 155 -14.10 6.43 0.12
N TYR A 156 -15.11 6.95 0.85
CA TYR A 156 -15.47 8.36 0.82
C TYR A 156 -15.39 8.93 2.23
N THR A 157 -14.92 10.16 2.38
CA THR A 157 -14.83 10.84 3.67
C THR A 157 -15.61 12.14 3.65
N SER A 158 -16.13 12.53 4.82
CA SER A 158 -16.79 13.81 4.99
C SER A 158 -15.80 14.97 4.89
N ASP A 159 -16.29 16.14 4.46
CA ASP A 159 -15.47 17.31 4.19
C ASP A 159 -14.84 17.94 5.44
N ALA A 160 -15.29 17.53 6.63
CA ALA A 160 -14.88 18.09 7.92
C ALA A 160 -13.71 17.33 8.59
N ALA A 161 -13.14 16.35 7.94
CA ALA A 161 -12.29 15.38 8.63
C ALA A 161 -10.82 15.79 8.77
N ASP A 162 -10.33 16.85 8.12
CA ASP A 162 -8.88 17.05 8.11
C ASP A 162 -8.47 18.49 7.78
N ASP A 163 -8.38 19.32 8.77
CA ASP A 163 -7.60 20.56 8.78
C ASP A 163 -6.32 20.39 9.61
#